data_92d64ac752db64ec22a15c2948b1d207
#
_entry.id   92d64ac752db64ec22a15c2948b1d207
#
_cell.length_a   1.000
_cell.length_b   1.000
_cell.length_c   1.000
_cell.angle_alpha   90.00
_cell.angle_beta   90.00
_cell.angle_gamma   90.00
#
_symmetry.space_group_name_H-M   'P 1'
#
loop_
_entity.id
_entity.type
_entity.pdbx_description
1 polymer ?
#
loop_
_entity_poly.entity_id
_entity_poly.type
_entity_poly.pdbx_seq_one_letter_code
_entity_poly.pdbx_strand_id
1 'polypeptide(L)'
;MKKKLHILAVDDEPPICESIAYALEAPHRKIVVAKDGHDALAKVAKEKFDVVISDHRMPRSGGLDLVRKLRERNYHGRIVILSAHLSPENIGTYEELAVDEIVGKPFDFEELRDIITGLEDEIEF
;
A
#
# COMPACT_ATOMS: atom_id res chain seq x y z
N MET A 1 -18.30 -2.82 18.30
CA MET A 1 -17.22 -3.76 17.95
C MET A 1 -16.29 -3.12 16.95
N LYS A 2 -15.00 -3.06 17.26
CA LYS A 2 -14.03 -2.52 16.31
C LYS A 2 -13.80 -3.51 15.18
N LYS A 3 -13.89 -3.03 13.95
CA LYS A 3 -13.52 -3.80 12.77
C LYS A 3 -12.00 -3.84 12.68
N LYS A 4 -11.46 -4.86 12.04
CA LYS A 4 -10.05 -4.92 11.77
C LYS A 4 -9.70 -4.00 10.62
N LEU A 5 -8.53 -3.38 10.69
CA LEU A 5 -7.97 -2.63 9.57
C LEU A 5 -7.40 -3.65 8.57
N HIS A 6 -7.87 -3.62 7.35
CA HIS A 6 -7.42 -4.53 6.30
C HIS A 6 -6.37 -3.86 5.44
N ILE A 7 -5.17 -4.44 5.42
CA ILE A 7 -4.01 -3.88 4.72
C ILE A 7 -3.56 -4.86 3.65
N LEU A 8 -3.33 -4.36 2.43
CA LEU A 8 -2.74 -5.14 1.35
C LEU A 8 -1.33 -4.62 1.10
N ALA A 9 -0.34 -5.49 1.23
CA ALA A 9 1.06 -5.15 0.96
C ALA A 9 1.48 -5.79 -0.35
N VAL A 10 1.94 -4.98 -1.30
CA VAL A 10 2.28 -5.42 -2.66
C VAL A 10 3.76 -5.21 -2.92
N ASP A 11 4.47 -6.28 -3.18
CA ASP A 11 5.90 -6.25 -3.53
C ASP A 11 6.25 -7.55 -4.24
N ASP A 12 7.10 -7.48 -5.25
CA ASP A 12 7.53 -8.66 -5.99
C ASP A 12 8.59 -9.48 -5.26
N GLU A 13 9.09 -8.98 -4.15
CA GLU A 13 10.07 -9.68 -3.31
C GLU A 13 9.38 -10.23 -2.06
N PRO A 14 9.14 -11.55 -1.99
CA PRO A 14 8.45 -12.14 -0.83
C PRO A 14 9.04 -11.79 0.53
N PRO A 15 10.37 -11.75 0.71
CA PRO A 15 10.93 -11.35 2.01
C PRO A 15 10.53 -9.95 2.45
N ILE A 16 10.36 -9.03 1.49
CA ILE A 16 9.94 -7.67 1.80
C ILE A 16 8.48 -7.66 2.26
N CYS A 17 7.61 -8.38 1.55
CA CYS A 17 6.21 -8.53 1.95
C CYS A 17 6.10 -9.11 3.36
N GLU A 18 6.87 -10.15 3.65
CA GLU A 18 6.87 -10.79 4.95
C GLU A 18 7.33 -9.84 6.05
N SER A 19 8.36 -9.04 5.77
CA SER A 19 8.87 -8.05 6.72
C SER A 19 7.85 -6.96 7.00
N ILE A 20 7.18 -6.48 5.96
CA ILE A 20 6.13 -5.47 6.12
C ILE A 20 4.98 -6.04 6.95
N ALA A 21 4.53 -7.25 6.62
CA ALA A 21 3.45 -7.91 7.35
C ALA A 21 3.80 -8.07 8.83
N TYR A 22 5.02 -8.52 9.11
CA TYR A 22 5.49 -8.68 10.49
C TYR A 22 5.53 -7.35 11.23
N ALA A 23 6.04 -6.31 10.57
CA ALA A 23 6.17 -4.99 11.19
C ALA A 23 4.82 -4.35 11.53
N LEU A 24 3.80 -4.65 10.72
CA LEU A 24 2.47 -4.05 10.88
C LEU A 24 1.50 -4.94 11.66
N GLU A 25 1.92 -6.17 12.00
CA GLU A 25 1.04 -7.11 12.69
C GLU A 25 0.52 -6.55 14.01
N ALA A 26 -0.79 -6.67 14.22
CA ALA A 26 -1.44 -6.25 15.46
C ALA A 26 -2.79 -6.94 15.53
N PRO A 27 -3.35 -7.12 16.75
CA PRO A 27 -4.64 -7.80 16.91
C PRO A 27 -5.78 -7.16 16.11
N HIS A 28 -5.70 -5.85 15.88
CA HIS A 28 -6.74 -5.09 15.16
C HIS A 28 -6.45 -4.93 13.68
N ARG A 29 -5.45 -5.64 13.15
CA ARG A 29 -5.08 -5.55 11.73
C ARG A 29 -5.10 -6.92 11.07
N LYS A 30 -5.57 -6.95 9.82
CA LYS A 30 -5.47 -8.12 8.97
C LYS A 30 -4.60 -7.71 7.79
N ILE A 31 -3.48 -8.40 7.58
CA ILE A 31 -2.54 -8.07 6.53
C ILE A 31 -2.51 -9.19 5.50
N VAL A 32 -2.71 -8.82 4.25
CA VAL A 32 -2.66 -9.73 3.10
C VAL A 32 -1.53 -9.26 2.20
N VAL A 33 -0.78 -10.18 1.63
CA VAL A 33 0.31 -9.83 0.72
C VAL A 33 -0.04 -10.20 -0.72
N ALA A 34 0.45 -9.40 -1.66
CA ALA A 34 0.31 -9.67 -3.09
C ALA A 34 1.69 -9.56 -3.73
N LYS A 35 1.97 -10.43 -4.68
CA LYS A 35 3.30 -10.54 -5.29
C LYS A 35 3.54 -9.56 -6.44
N ASP A 36 2.49 -8.97 -6.97
CA ASP A 36 2.58 -7.98 -8.06
C ASP A 36 1.26 -7.22 -8.17
N GLY A 37 1.21 -6.27 -9.10
CA GLY A 37 0.02 -5.46 -9.30
C GLY A 37 -1.19 -6.26 -9.78
N HIS A 38 -0.97 -7.27 -10.61
CA HIS A 38 -2.05 -8.12 -11.11
C HIS A 38 -2.69 -8.91 -9.96
N ASP A 39 -1.87 -9.51 -9.11
CA ASP A 39 -2.33 -10.24 -7.92
C ASP A 39 -3.07 -9.29 -6.96
N ALA A 40 -2.55 -8.07 -6.81
CA ALA A 40 -3.17 -7.06 -5.95
C ALA A 40 -4.58 -6.70 -6.44
N LEU A 41 -4.73 -6.49 -7.74
CA LEU A 41 -6.04 -6.16 -8.31
C LEU A 41 -7.04 -7.31 -8.15
N ALA A 42 -6.58 -8.54 -8.30
CA ALA A 42 -7.43 -9.72 -8.09
C ALA A 42 -7.92 -9.79 -6.63
N LYS A 43 -7.04 -9.47 -5.68
CA LYS A 43 -7.41 -9.49 -4.26
C LYS A 43 -8.35 -8.35 -3.89
N VAL A 44 -8.12 -7.16 -4.42
CA VAL A 44 -9.00 -6.01 -4.18
C VAL A 44 -10.41 -6.26 -4.74
N ALA A 45 -10.52 -7.05 -5.82
CA ALA A 45 -11.82 -7.41 -6.38
C ALA A 45 -12.61 -8.36 -5.48
N LYS A 46 -11.94 -9.09 -4.60
CA LYS A 46 -12.57 -10.12 -3.77
C LYS A 46 -12.83 -9.69 -2.33
N GLU A 47 -12.03 -8.78 -1.79
CA GLU A 47 -12.23 -8.31 -0.44
C GLU A 47 -11.87 -6.84 -0.30
N LYS A 48 -12.37 -6.22 0.75
CA LYS A 48 -12.12 -4.82 1.02
C LYS A 48 -10.79 -4.62 1.73
N PHE A 49 -10.04 -3.60 1.28
CA PHE A 49 -8.83 -3.16 1.96
C PHE A 49 -8.95 -1.69 2.30
N ASP A 50 -8.58 -1.35 3.51
CA ASP A 50 -8.59 0.04 3.96
C ASP A 50 -7.33 0.78 3.51
N VAL A 51 -6.21 0.03 3.39
CA VAL A 51 -4.92 0.58 3.00
C VAL A 51 -4.24 -0.38 2.02
N VAL A 52 -3.66 0.18 0.96
CA VAL A 52 -2.80 -0.55 0.03
C VAL A 52 -1.40 0.05 0.13
N ILE A 53 -0.41 -0.78 0.42
CA ILE A 53 1.00 -0.39 0.44
C ILE A 53 1.65 -1.07 -0.75
N SER A 54 2.25 -0.30 -1.66
CA SER A 54 2.86 -0.87 -2.85
C SER A 54 4.25 -0.33 -3.10
N ASP A 55 5.14 -1.21 -3.54
CA ASP A 55 6.42 -0.78 -4.08
C ASP A 55 6.17 -0.07 -5.41
N HIS A 56 6.96 0.96 -5.69
CA HIS A 56 6.86 1.68 -6.96
C HIS A 56 7.40 0.85 -8.12
N ARG A 57 8.52 0.17 -7.90
CA ARG A 57 9.19 -0.58 -8.96
C ARG A 57 8.91 -2.08 -8.83
N MET A 58 8.13 -2.59 -9.78
CA MET A 58 7.83 -4.01 -9.87
C MET A 58 7.89 -4.43 -11.34
N PRO A 59 8.25 -5.69 -11.63
CA PRO A 59 8.25 -6.20 -13.00
C PRO A 59 6.87 -6.08 -13.66
N ARG A 60 6.85 -5.84 -14.95
CA ARG A 60 5.65 -5.75 -15.79
C ARG A 60 4.81 -4.51 -15.51
N SER A 61 4.28 -4.39 -14.32
CA SER A 61 3.33 -3.36 -13.97
C SER A 61 3.73 -2.80 -12.61
N GLY A 62 4.25 -1.59 -12.59
CA GLY A 62 4.72 -0.95 -11.36
C GLY A 62 3.61 -0.37 -10.50
N GLY A 63 4.03 0.26 -9.40
CA GLY A 63 3.09 0.86 -8.46
C GLY A 63 2.21 1.94 -9.08
N LEU A 64 2.77 2.72 -9.99
CA LEU A 64 2.00 3.79 -10.64
C LEU A 64 0.84 3.23 -11.47
N ASP A 65 1.10 2.17 -12.23
CA ASP A 65 0.06 1.51 -13.01
C ASP A 65 -1.00 0.88 -12.11
N LEU A 66 -0.57 0.26 -11.02
CA LEU A 66 -1.49 -0.30 -10.04
C LEU A 66 -2.40 0.77 -9.45
N VAL A 67 -1.83 1.90 -9.04
CA VAL A 67 -2.61 2.99 -8.44
C VAL A 67 -3.63 3.55 -9.43
N ARG A 68 -3.22 3.74 -10.70
CA ARG A 68 -4.14 4.18 -11.72
C ARG A 68 -5.34 3.25 -11.84
N LYS A 69 -5.07 1.94 -11.93
CA LYS A 69 -6.13 0.95 -12.06
C LYS A 69 -7.03 0.89 -10.85
N LEU A 70 -6.46 1.04 -9.65
CA LEU A 70 -7.26 1.09 -8.44
C LEU A 70 -8.22 2.28 -8.47
N ARG A 71 -7.73 3.46 -8.83
CA ARG A 71 -8.59 4.66 -8.88
C ARG A 71 -9.64 4.54 -9.98
N GLU A 72 -9.29 3.96 -11.13
CA GLU A 72 -10.26 3.70 -12.20
C GLU A 72 -11.37 2.76 -11.78
N ARG A 73 -11.09 1.86 -10.85
CA ARG A 73 -12.07 0.93 -10.30
C ARG A 73 -12.80 1.48 -9.09
N ASN A 74 -12.66 2.77 -8.85
CA ASN A 74 -13.29 3.48 -7.73
C ASN A 74 -12.83 2.98 -6.35
N TYR A 75 -11.58 2.56 -6.26
CA TYR A 75 -11.00 2.27 -4.96
C TYR A 75 -10.71 3.60 -4.24
N HIS A 76 -11.31 3.80 -3.07
CA HIS A 76 -11.19 5.03 -2.31
C HIS A 76 -10.38 4.89 -1.02
N GLY A 77 -9.74 3.75 -0.82
CA GLY A 77 -8.91 3.52 0.37
C GLY A 77 -7.61 4.31 0.33
N ARG A 78 -6.86 4.22 1.41
CA ARG A 78 -5.58 4.90 1.55
C ARG A 78 -4.50 4.13 0.78
N ILE A 79 -3.59 4.87 0.15
CA ILE A 79 -2.50 4.27 -0.62
C ILE A 79 -1.17 4.84 -0.17
N VAL A 80 -0.22 3.95 0.09
CA VAL A 80 1.15 4.28 0.49
C VAL A 80 2.10 3.67 -0.54
N ILE A 81 3.01 4.48 -1.07
CA ILE A 81 4.00 4.04 -2.05
C ILE A 81 5.38 4.00 -1.41
N LEU A 82 6.12 2.92 -1.66
CA LEU A 82 7.49 2.74 -1.21
C LEU A 82 8.41 2.86 -2.41
N SER A 83 9.43 3.71 -2.35
CA SER A 83 10.31 3.90 -3.49
C SER A 83 11.72 4.33 -3.09
N ALA A 84 12.73 3.76 -3.76
CA ALA A 84 14.11 4.17 -3.57
C ALA A 84 14.37 5.54 -4.21
N HIS A 85 13.69 5.82 -5.31
CA HIS A 85 13.90 7.07 -6.06
C HIS A 85 12.71 7.34 -6.97
N LEU A 86 12.16 8.55 -6.88
CA LEU A 86 11.07 8.99 -7.74
C LEU A 86 11.44 10.29 -8.42
N SER A 87 11.12 10.37 -9.70
CA SER A 87 11.24 11.63 -10.43
C SER A 87 10.15 12.59 -9.96
N PRO A 88 10.38 13.92 -10.11
CA PRO A 88 9.31 14.89 -9.82
C PRO A 88 8.04 14.61 -10.59
N GLU A 89 8.16 14.13 -11.82
CA GLU A 89 7.01 13.78 -12.66
C GLU A 89 6.18 12.66 -12.05
N ASN A 90 6.84 11.60 -11.56
CA ASN A 90 6.13 10.49 -10.93
C ASN A 90 5.49 10.91 -9.62
N ILE A 91 6.16 11.75 -8.84
CA ILE A 91 5.59 12.29 -7.60
C ILE A 91 4.30 13.05 -7.92
N GLY A 92 4.35 13.91 -8.95
CA GLY A 92 3.17 14.67 -9.36
C GLY A 92 2.01 13.78 -9.80
N THR A 93 2.31 12.70 -10.51
CA THR A 93 1.27 11.76 -10.93
C THR A 93 0.63 11.05 -9.73
N TYR A 94 1.44 10.63 -8.75
CA TYR A 94 0.91 10.03 -7.53
C TYR A 94 0.02 11.02 -6.76
N GLU A 95 0.42 12.28 -6.70
CA GLU A 95 -0.38 13.32 -6.06
C GLU A 95 -1.74 13.50 -6.74
N GLU A 96 -1.75 13.50 -8.07
CA GLU A 96 -2.99 13.59 -8.85
C GLU A 96 -3.91 12.41 -8.58
N LEU A 97 -3.33 11.23 -8.29
CA LEU A 97 -4.07 10.03 -7.99
C LEU A 97 -4.46 9.93 -6.50
N ALA A 98 -4.18 10.98 -5.75
CA ALA A 98 -4.54 11.08 -4.33
C ALA A 98 -3.89 9.99 -3.46
N VAL A 99 -2.63 9.67 -3.73
CA VAL A 99 -1.84 8.80 -2.87
C VAL A 99 -1.59 9.52 -1.54
N ASP A 100 -1.74 8.83 -0.43
CA ASP A 100 -1.64 9.43 0.90
C ASP A 100 -0.22 9.67 1.36
N GLU A 101 0.69 8.75 1.07
CA GLU A 101 2.08 8.86 1.48
C GLU A 101 3.01 8.22 0.47
N ILE A 102 4.20 8.80 0.32
CA ILE A 102 5.30 8.23 -0.44
C ILE A 102 6.47 8.11 0.52
N VAL A 103 6.95 6.89 0.73
CA VAL A 103 8.03 6.61 1.69
C VAL A 103 9.30 6.24 0.93
N GLY A 104 10.38 6.95 1.19
CA GLY A 104 11.66 6.69 0.55
C GLY A 104 12.36 5.46 1.13
N LYS A 105 13.01 4.68 0.26
CA LYS A 105 13.86 3.56 0.68
C LYS A 105 15.32 4.03 0.75
N PRO A 106 16.11 3.56 1.68
CA PRO A 106 15.73 2.64 2.75
C PRO A 106 14.86 3.33 3.78
N PHE A 107 13.88 2.61 4.30
CA PHE A 107 13.02 3.13 5.34
C PHE A 107 13.10 2.26 6.58
N ASP A 108 12.74 2.85 7.70
CA ASP A 108 12.66 2.16 8.98
C ASP A 108 11.24 1.59 9.11
N PHE A 109 11.11 0.33 9.52
CA PHE A 109 9.79 -0.28 9.71
C PHE A 109 8.99 0.43 10.79
N GLU A 110 9.66 1.06 11.76
CA GLU A 110 8.98 1.88 12.75
C GLU A 110 8.33 3.10 12.11
N GLU A 111 9.02 3.74 11.15
CA GLU A 111 8.47 4.85 10.38
C GLU A 111 7.21 4.42 9.62
N LEU A 112 7.28 3.27 8.95
CA LEU A 112 6.13 2.74 8.23
C LEU A 112 4.97 2.45 9.18
N ARG A 113 5.26 1.88 10.33
CA ARG A 113 4.24 1.60 11.35
C ARG A 113 3.57 2.87 11.82
N ASP A 114 4.34 3.93 12.03
CA ASP A 114 3.81 5.23 12.47
C ASP A 114 2.90 5.85 11.41
N ILE A 115 3.28 5.72 10.14
CA ILE A 115 2.47 6.21 9.03
C ILE A 115 1.13 5.48 8.99
N ILE A 116 1.16 4.15 9.10
CA ILE A 116 -0.07 3.35 9.09
C ILE A 116 -0.95 3.68 10.29
N THR A 117 -0.36 3.87 11.46
CA THR A 117 -1.12 4.26 12.65
C THR A 117 -1.80 5.61 12.44
N GLY A 118 -1.10 6.56 11.83
CA GLY A 118 -1.68 7.86 11.53
C GLY A 118 -2.85 7.77 10.56
N LEU A 119 -2.72 6.95 9.51
CA LEU A 119 -3.81 6.73 8.56
C LEU A 119 -4.98 6.01 9.21
N GLU A 120 -4.68 5.05 10.06
CA GLU A 120 -5.70 4.29 10.80
C GLU A 120 -6.58 5.22 11.65
N ASP A 121 -5.96 6.21 12.28
CA ASP A 121 -6.69 7.17 13.12
C ASP A 121 -7.64 8.04 12.30
N GLU A 122 -7.40 8.18 11.00
CA GLU A 122 -8.26 8.94 10.10
C GLU A 122 -9.41 8.12 9.53
N ILE A 123 -9.36 6.80 9.67
CA ILE A 123 -10.37 5.90 9.11
C ILE A 123 -11.43 5.62 10.18
N GLU A 124 -12.69 5.81 9.81
CA GLU A 124 -13.81 5.49 10.70
C GLU A 124 -14.17 4.01 10.61
N PHE A 125 -14.37 3.40 11.76
CA PHE A 125 -14.76 2.00 11.85
C PHE A 125 -16.14 1.86 12.49
#